data_55cf0fb126cad72550faaa8e8be60b43
#
_entry.id   55cf0fb126cad72550faaa8e8be60b43
#
_cell.length_a   1.000
_cell.length_b   1.000
_cell.length_c   1.000
_cell.angle_alpha   90.00
_cell.angle_beta   90.00
_cell.angle_gamma   90.00
#
_symmetry.space_group_name_H-M   'P 1'
#
loop_
_entity.id
_entity.type
_entity.pdbx_description
1 polymer ?
#
loop_
_entity_poly.entity_id
_entity_poly.type
_entity_poly.pdbx_seq_one_letter_code
_entity_poly.pdbx_strand_id
1 'polypeptide(L)'
;MFRKIFYGISLLALLVIAGGYGFLRTKLPQRSGEIKLSGLKSKVDVVFDKWGIPHIKAVNEQDAYHALGYLNAQDRIFQLELMVRVAHGRLSEMLGEATLDVDRYFRTLGIQRFAKKYAAEHFKSNPPKI
;
A
#
# COMPACT_ATOMS: atom_id res chain seq x y z
N MET A 1 20.80 18.55 42.12
CA MET A 1 20.24 17.23 41.76
C MET A 1 19.26 17.34 40.61
N PHE A 2 18.23 18.17 40.65
CA PHE A 2 17.22 18.37 39.59
C PHE A 2 17.78 18.73 38.20
N ARG A 3 18.80 19.58 38.11
CA ARG A 3 19.42 19.92 36.80
C ARG A 3 20.02 18.72 36.07
N LYS A 4 20.67 17.81 36.79
CA LYS A 4 21.25 16.59 36.18
C LYS A 4 20.16 15.64 35.69
N ILE A 5 19.07 15.51 36.44
CA ILE A 5 17.90 14.71 36.06
C ILE A 5 17.23 15.31 34.81
N PHE A 6 17.05 16.64 34.78
CA PHE A 6 16.48 17.36 33.64
C PHE A 6 17.30 17.14 32.35
N TYR A 7 18.63 17.29 32.43
CA TYR A 7 19.49 17.01 31.26
C TYR A 7 19.46 15.55 30.81
N GLY A 8 19.36 14.59 31.74
CA GLY A 8 19.22 13.18 31.43
C GLY A 8 17.91 12.88 30.66
N ILE A 9 16.79 13.43 31.13
CA ILE A 9 15.49 13.30 30.47
C ILE A 9 15.50 13.94 29.09
N SER A 10 16.07 15.17 28.97
CA SER A 10 16.17 15.85 27.68
C SER A 10 17.02 15.08 26.66
N LEU A 11 18.13 14.51 27.10
CA LEU A 11 18.99 13.69 26.24
C LEU A 11 18.25 12.41 25.77
N LEU A 12 17.58 11.74 26.70
CA LEU A 12 16.79 10.55 26.37
C LEU A 12 15.68 10.87 25.37
N ALA A 13 14.93 11.96 25.58
CA ALA A 13 13.89 12.39 24.65
C ALA A 13 14.46 12.69 23.25
N LEU A 14 15.62 13.34 23.18
CA LEU A 14 16.28 13.65 21.91
C LEU A 14 16.73 12.37 21.18
N LEU A 15 17.24 11.37 21.90
CA LEU A 15 17.61 10.08 21.34
C LEU A 15 16.39 9.31 20.82
N VAL A 16 15.26 9.33 21.54
CA VAL A 16 14.01 8.70 21.10
C VAL A 16 13.47 9.37 19.84
N ILE A 17 13.48 10.71 19.79
CA ILE A 17 13.04 11.47 18.62
C ILE A 17 13.96 11.19 17.42
N ALA A 18 15.26 11.22 17.59
CA ALA A 18 16.23 10.95 16.54
C ALA A 18 16.11 9.51 16.01
N GLY A 19 15.98 8.53 16.92
CA GLY A 19 15.77 7.13 16.57
C GLY A 19 14.45 6.92 15.83
N GLY A 20 13.36 7.51 16.31
CA GLY A 20 12.05 7.49 15.68
C GLY A 20 12.07 8.11 14.28
N TYR A 21 12.72 9.27 14.14
CA TYR A 21 12.88 9.92 12.85
C TYR A 21 13.69 9.06 11.85
N GLY A 22 14.80 8.48 12.31
CA GLY A 22 15.60 7.56 11.50
C GLY A 22 14.80 6.34 11.05
N PHE A 23 14.06 5.73 11.97
CA PHE A 23 13.18 4.59 11.65
C PHE A 23 12.10 4.96 10.63
N LEU A 24 11.42 6.10 10.80
CA LEU A 24 10.40 6.55 9.86
C LEU A 24 10.99 6.81 8.46
N ARG A 25 12.20 7.38 8.38
CA ARG A 25 12.88 7.59 7.09
C ARG A 25 13.13 6.30 6.32
N THR A 26 13.39 5.19 7.00
CA THR A 26 13.58 3.88 6.33
C THR A 26 12.28 3.31 5.74
N LYS A 27 11.12 3.84 6.14
CA LYS A 27 9.79 3.42 5.65
C LYS A 27 9.27 4.29 4.51
N LEU A 28 9.96 5.38 4.18
CA LEU A 28 9.55 6.22 3.05
C LEU A 28 9.73 5.46 1.74
N PRO A 29 8.78 5.62 0.79
CA PRO A 29 8.89 5.00 -0.51
C PRO A 29 10.11 5.53 -1.29
N GLN A 30 10.77 4.64 -2.00
CA GLN A 30 11.89 5.00 -2.87
C GLN A 30 11.36 5.72 -4.10
N ARG A 31 11.71 7.01 -4.27
CA ARG A 31 11.29 7.85 -5.40
C ARG A 31 12.42 8.17 -6.38
N SER A 32 13.60 7.62 -6.17
CA SER A 32 14.78 7.81 -7.03
C SER A 32 15.60 6.53 -7.08
N GLY A 33 16.31 6.34 -8.19
CA GLY A 33 17.12 5.15 -8.42
C GLY A 33 16.41 4.12 -9.28
N GLU A 34 16.97 2.93 -9.33
CA GLU A 34 16.49 1.81 -10.14
C GLU A 34 15.82 0.75 -9.26
N ILE A 35 14.63 0.33 -9.64
CA ILE A 35 13.88 -0.73 -8.96
C ILE A 35 13.65 -1.88 -9.93
N LYS A 36 14.03 -3.08 -9.54
CA LYS A 36 13.78 -4.29 -10.34
C LYS A 36 12.41 -4.84 -10.00
N LEU A 37 11.46 -4.77 -10.93
CA LEU A 37 10.14 -5.38 -10.83
C LEU A 37 10.10 -6.64 -11.70
N SER A 38 9.64 -7.75 -11.11
CA SER A 38 9.34 -8.96 -11.86
C SER A 38 8.06 -8.74 -12.68
N GLY A 39 8.03 -9.24 -13.92
CA GLY A 39 6.85 -9.16 -14.80
C GLY A 39 6.87 -8.02 -15.81
N LEU A 40 7.81 -7.09 -15.73
CA LEU A 40 8.04 -6.11 -16.81
C LEU A 40 8.74 -6.77 -17.99
N LYS A 41 8.29 -6.45 -19.21
CA LYS A 41 8.92 -6.90 -20.47
C LYS A 41 10.01 -5.95 -20.92
N SER A 42 9.88 -4.67 -20.58
CA SER A 42 10.80 -3.60 -20.99
C SER A 42 11.00 -2.63 -19.84
N LYS A 43 12.06 -1.83 -19.95
CA LYS A 43 12.33 -0.75 -19.00
C LYS A 43 11.19 0.29 -19.03
N VAL A 44 10.76 0.72 -17.85
CA VAL A 44 9.80 1.80 -17.66
C VAL A 44 10.48 2.93 -16.91
N ASP A 45 10.41 4.14 -17.44
CA ASP A 45 10.90 5.33 -16.79
C ASP A 45 9.76 6.05 -16.08
N VAL A 46 9.97 6.40 -14.80
CA VAL A 46 9.00 7.13 -13.98
C VAL A 46 9.65 8.43 -13.52
N VAL A 47 9.03 9.55 -13.85
CA VAL A 47 9.49 10.87 -13.46
C VAL A 47 8.42 11.52 -12.58
N PHE A 48 8.78 11.96 -11.39
CA PHE A 48 7.88 12.69 -10.51
C PHE A 48 7.99 14.20 -10.77
N ASP A 49 6.84 14.85 -10.89
CA ASP A 49 6.81 16.31 -11.01
C ASP A 49 6.96 17.00 -9.63
N LYS A 50 6.90 18.34 -9.63
CA LYS A 50 7.00 19.14 -8.40
C LYS A 50 5.87 18.91 -7.40
N TRP A 51 4.77 18.30 -7.83
CA TRP A 51 3.63 17.98 -7.00
C TRP A 51 3.67 16.52 -6.50
N GLY A 52 4.70 15.76 -6.93
CA GLY A 52 4.85 14.35 -6.61
C GLY A 52 3.97 13.44 -7.47
N ILE A 53 3.46 13.93 -8.60
CA ILE A 53 2.65 13.13 -9.53
C ILE A 53 3.61 12.34 -10.43
N PRO A 54 3.47 10.99 -10.50
CA PRO A 54 4.31 10.16 -11.35
C PRO A 54 3.89 10.24 -12.82
N HIS A 55 4.84 10.53 -13.69
CA HIS A 55 4.71 10.44 -15.15
C HIS A 55 5.39 9.17 -15.64
N ILE A 56 4.59 8.22 -16.14
CA ILE A 56 5.06 6.90 -16.57
C ILE A 56 5.35 6.93 -18.07
N LYS A 57 6.57 6.55 -18.46
CA LYS A 57 6.99 6.37 -19.85
C LYS A 57 7.33 4.89 -20.06
N ALA A 58 6.51 4.18 -20.80
CA ALA A 58 6.67 2.76 -21.12
C ALA A 58 6.59 2.54 -22.62
N VAL A 59 7.22 1.48 -23.11
CA VAL A 59 7.20 1.08 -24.53
C VAL A 59 5.87 0.42 -24.89
N ASN A 60 5.22 -0.24 -23.93
CA ASN A 60 3.95 -0.93 -24.14
C ASN A 60 2.98 -0.66 -22.99
N GLU A 61 1.71 -0.85 -23.25
CA GLU A 61 0.62 -0.57 -22.34
C GLU A 61 0.64 -1.49 -21.10
N GLN A 62 1.04 -2.75 -21.27
CA GLN A 62 1.09 -3.72 -20.17
C GLN A 62 2.10 -3.29 -19.10
N ASP A 63 3.31 -2.87 -19.52
CA ASP A 63 4.35 -2.38 -18.60
C ASP A 63 3.93 -1.05 -17.95
N ALA A 64 3.20 -0.18 -18.69
CA ALA A 64 2.65 1.05 -18.12
C ALA A 64 1.68 0.77 -16.97
N TYR A 65 0.72 -0.14 -17.16
CA TYR A 65 -0.22 -0.53 -16.10
C TYR A 65 0.46 -1.25 -14.95
N HIS A 66 1.48 -2.07 -15.22
CA HIS A 66 2.26 -2.72 -14.17
C HIS A 66 2.95 -1.70 -13.27
N ALA A 67 3.63 -0.72 -13.88
CA ALA A 67 4.27 0.36 -13.15
C ALA A 67 3.26 1.22 -12.37
N LEU A 68 2.10 1.53 -12.96
CA LEU A 68 1.03 2.25 -12.29
C LEU A 68 0.51 1.49 -11.06
N GLY A 69 0.31 0.18 -11.20
CA GLY A 69 -0.10 -0.68 -10.08
C GLY A 69 0.92 -0.68 -8.95
N TYR A 70 2.21 -0.78 -9.27
CA TYR A 70 3.29 -0.69 -8.30
C TYR A 70 3.29 0.65 -7.55
N LEU A 71 3.19 1.77 -8.27
CA LEU A 71 3.18 3.11 -7.66
C LEU A 71 1.96 3.32 -6.76
N ASN A 72 0.78 2.86 -7.19
CA ASN A 72 -0.41 2.90 -6.36
C ASN A 72 -0.26 2.05 -5.08
N ALA A 73 0.32 0.86 -5.20
CA ALA A 73 0.58 0.02 -4.04
C ALA A 73 1.61 0.67 -3.09
N GLN A 74 2.68 1.25 -3.64
CA GLN A 74 3.71 1.93 -2.85
C GLN A 74 3.14 3.09 -2.01
N ASP A 75 2.22 3.88 -2.59
CA ASP A 75 1.68 5.07 -1.92
C ASP A 75 0.43 4.76 -1.08
N ARG A 76 -0.33 3.71 -1.42
CA ARG A 76 -1.68 3.49 -0.88
C ARG A 76 -1.96 2.06 -0.43
N ILE A 77 -0.93 1.27 -0.11
CA ILE A 77 -1.11 -0.15 0.27
C ILE A 77 -2.12 -0.33 1.40
N PHE A 78 -2.08 0.55 2.41
CA PHE A 78 -2.99 0.50 3.54
C PHE A 78 -4.45 0.71 3.11
N GLN A 79 -4.71 1.69 2.24
CA GLN A 79 -6.06 1.97 1.73
C GLN A 79 -6.58 0.82 0.86
N LEU A 80 -5.72 0.24 0.02
CA LEU A 80 -6.06 -0.91 -0.82
C LEU A 80 -6.42 -2.12 0.05
N GLU A 81 -5.59 -2.44 1.04
CA GLU A 81 -5.85 -3.53 1.99
C GLU A 81 -7.15 -3.31 2.76
N LEU A 82 -7.40 -2.08 3.24
CA LEU A 82 -8.62 -1.74 3.94
C LEU A 82 -9.87 -1.98 3.09
N MET A 83 -9.86 -1.53 1.83
CA MET A 83 -10.98 -1.73 0.89
C MET A 83 -11.24 -3.20 0.60
N VAL A 84 -10.17 -3.99 0.40
CA VAL A 84 -10.28 -5.45 0.22
C VAL A 84 -10.90 -6.12 1.45
N ARG A 85 -10.48 -5.74 2.66
CA ARG A 85 -11.04 -6.27 3.90
C ARG A 85 -12.51 -5.89 4.09
N VAL A 86 -12.88 -4.64 3.80
CA VAL A 86 -14.28 -4.21 3.82
C VAL A 86 -15.12 -5.07 2.87
N ALA A 87 -14.71 -5.20 1.61
CA ALA A 87 -15.43 -5.99 0.62
C ALA A 87 -15.56 -7.48 1.00
N HIS A 88 -14.59 -8.01 1.73
CA HIS A 88 -14.60 -9.39 2.23
C HIS A 88 -15.36 -9.55 3.56
N GLY A 89 -15.79 -8.47 4.22
CA GLY A 89 -16.35 -8.49 5.57
C GLY A 89 -15.34 -9.01 6.61
N ARG A 90 -14.11 -8.49 6.55
CA ARG A 90 -12.97 -8.87 7.39
C ARG A 90 -12.28 -7.66 8.02
N LEU A 91 -12.98 -6.55 8.10
CA LEU A 91 -12.44 -5.30 8.64
C LEU A 91 -12.10 -5.43 10.15
N SER A 92 -12.91 -6.19 10.89
CA SER A 92 -12.74 -6.43 12.33
C SER A 92 -11.44 -7.17 12.70
N GLU A 93 -10.84 -7.90 11.75
CA GLU A 93 -9.51 -8.51 11.98
C GLU A 93 -8.40 -7.46 12.19
N MET A 94 -8.61 -6.24 11.71
CA MET A 94 -7.64 -5.15 11.80
C MET A 94 -8.06 -4.07 12.81
N LEU A 95 -9.33 -3.71 12.86
CA LEU A 95 -9.86 -2.60 13.65
C LEU A 95 -10.64 -3.05 14.90
N GLY A 96 -10.79 -4.38 15.12
CA GLY A 96 -11.42 -4.94 16.28
C GLY A 96 -12.95 -4.94 16.23
N GLU A 97 -13.56 -5.18 17.39
CA GLU A 97 -14.99 -5.44 17.54
C GLU A 97 -15.90 -4.32 17.04
N ALA A 98 -15.45 -3.07 17.11
CA ALA A 98 -16.22 -1.91 16.68
C ALA A 98 -16.68 -1.95 15.19
N THR A 99 -16.04 -2.80 14.38
CA THR A 99 -16.35 -2.93 12.95
C THR A 99 -17.06 -4.23 12.57
N LEU A 100 -17.48 -5.03 13.57
CA LEU A 100 -18.17 -6.31 13.32
C LEU A 100 -19.48 -6.17 12.55
N ASP A 101 -20.25 -5.11 12.79
CA ASP A 101 -21.50 -4.87 12.08
C ASP A 101 -21.27 -4.53 10.61
N VAL A 102 -20.18 -3.82 10.30
CA VAL A 102 -19.73 -3.59 8.92
C VAL A 102 -19.40 -4.93 8.24
N ASP A 103 -18.66 -5.80 8.92
CA ASP A 103 -18.31 -7.12 8.38
C ASP A 103 -19.55 -7.98 8.13
N ARG A 104 -20.51 -8.02 9.05
CA ARG A 104 -21.79 -8.72 8.90
C ARG A 104 -22.56 -8.19 7.68
N TYR A 105 -22.64 -6.87 7.54
CA TYR A 105 -23.31 -6.23 6.40
C TYR A 105 -22.70 -6.65 5.06
N PHE A 106 -21.37 -6.52 4.89
CA PHE A 106 -20.71 -6.88 3.63
C PHE A 106 -20.74 -8.37 3.33
N ARG A 107 -20.70 -9.23 4.36
CA ARG A 107 -20.90 -10.69 4.20
C ARG A 107 -22.33 -11.03 3.76
N THR A 108 -23.32 -10.31 4.27
CA THR A 108 -24.73 -10.48 3.87
C THR A 108 -24.94 -10.07 2.42
N LEU A 109 -24.34 -8.95 1.98
CA LEU A 109 -24.36 -8.53 0.58
C LEU A 109 -23.71 -9.57 -0.36
N GLY A 110 -22.79 -10.38 0.14
CA GLY A 110 -22.18 -11.47 -0.62
C GLY A 110 -21.21 -11.03 -1.72
N ILE A 111 -20.65 -9.82 -1.62
CA ILE A 111 -19.73 -9.23 -2.63
C ILE A 111 -18.58 -10.20 -2.95
N GLN A 112 -17.94 -10.78 -1.93
CA GLN A 112 -16.85 -11.73 -2.11
C GLN A 112 -17.28 -12.97 -2.89
N ARG A 113 -18.48 -13.52 -2.60
CA ARG A 113 -19.02 -14.70 -3.28
C ARG A 113 -19.28 -14.42 -4.76
N PHE A 114 -19.91 -13.24 -5.02
CA PHE A 114 -20.17 -12.80 -6.37
C PHE A 114 -18.87 -12.57 -7.15
N ALA A 115 -17.89 -11.87 -6.58
CA ALA A 115 -16.60 -11.61 -7.20
C ALA A 115 -15.85 -12.90 -7.54
N LYS A 116 -15.84 -13.89 -6.63
CA LYS A 116 -15.22 -15.19 -6.89
C LYS A 116 -15.90 -15.94 -8.01
N LYS A 117 -17.24 -15.96 -8.05
CA LYS A 117 -18.00 -16.60 -9.12
C LYS A 117 -17.73 -15.92 -10.46
N TYR A 118 -17.84 -14.60 -10.50
CA TYR A 118 -17.59 -13.81 -11.70
C TYR A 118 -16.17 -14.02 -12.24
N ALA A 119 -15.16 -13.97 -11.36
CA ALA A 119 -13.78 -14.21 -11.74
C ALA A 119 -13.55 -15.62 -12.29
N ALA A 120 -14.15 -16.63 -11.66
CA ALA A 120 -14.03 -18.03 -12.11
C ALA A 120 -14.67 -18.25 -13.50
N GLU A 121 -15.77 -17.57 -13.80
CA GLU A 121 -16.44 -17.65 -15.11
C GLU A 121 -15.72 -16.82 -16.16
N HIS A 122 -15.36 -15.58 -15.85
CA HIS A 122 -14.78 -14.63 -16.80
C HIS A 122 -13.33 -14.95 -17.16
N PHE A 123 -12.50 -15.33 -16.19
CA PHE A 123 -11.09 -15.63 -16.43
C PHE A 123 -10.83 -17.03 -16.98
N LYS A 124 -11.80 -17.95 -16.91
CA LYS A 124 -11.73 -19.21 -17.65
C LYS A 124 -11.83 -19.01 -19.17
N SER A 125 -12.72 -18.09 -19.58
CA SER A 125 -12.91 -17.76 -20.99
C SER A 125 -11.92 -16.72 -21.52
N ASN A 126 -11.36 -15.89 -20.65
CA ASN A 126 -10.47 -14.78 -20.99
C ASN A 126 -9.40 -14.58 -19.90
N PRO A 127 -8.38 -15.46 -19.85
CA PRO A 127 -7.35 -15.37 -18.82
C PRO A 127 -6.62 -14.02 -18.93
N PRO A 128 -6.30 -13.35 -17.81
CA PRO A 128 -5.54 -12.12 -17.83
C PRO A 128 -4.20 -12.38 -18.54
N LYS A 129 -3.89 -11.57 -19.53
CA LYS A 129 -2.58 -11.60 -20.20
C LYS A 129 -1.56 -11.01 -19.22
N ILE A 130 -0.87 -11.89 -18.50
CA ILE A 130 0.22 -11.52 -17.59
C ILE A 130 1.52 -11.42 -18.39
#